data_a6e839b936c9099889159074a10f04f3
#
_entry.id   a6e839b936c9099889159074a10f04f3
#
_cell.length_a   1.000
_cell.length_b   1.000
_cell.length_c   1.000
_cell.angle_alpha   90.00
_cell.angle_beta   90.00
_cell.angle_gamma   90.00
#
_symmetry.space_group_name_H-M   'P 1'
#
loop_
_entity.id
_entity.type
_entity.pdbx_description
1 polymer ?
#
loop_
_entity_poly.entity_id
_entity_poly.type
_entity_poly.pdbx_seq_one_letter_code
_entity_poly.pdbx_strand_id
1 'polypeptide(L)'
;MPLTRDFKETIQQRARRDGRFREALLKEAVDALLAGDLDTGKIVLRDYINATVGFEKLGSATKRSPKSLMRMLGPRGNPQARNFFEIVAYLQKKEGVRLKVRAV
;
A
#
# COMPACT_ATOMS: atom_id res chain seq x y z
N MET A 1 9.58 3.00 15.13
CA MET A 1 8.63 2.93 16.25
C MET A 1 7.38 2.20 15.80
N PRO A 2 7.01 1.11 16.49
CA PRO A 2 5.80 0.42 16.10
C PRO A 2 4.57 1.31 16.32
N LEU A 3 3.70 1.35 15.34
CA LEU A 3 2.46 2.11 15.45
C LEU A 3 1.51 1.41 16.42
N THR A 4 0.89 2.17 17.31
CA THR A 4 -0.11 1.63 18.21
C THR A 4 -1.38 1.29 17.41
N ARG A 5 -2.19 0.40 17.94
CA ARG A 5 -3.47 0.05 17.35
C ARG A 5 -4.35 1.30 17.15
N ASP A 6 -4.41 2.16 18.16
CA ASP A 6 -5.21 3.38 18.10
C ASP A 6 -4.73 4.32 16.99
N PHE A 7 -3.42 4.44 16.83
CA PHE A 7 -2.84 5.27 15.77
C PHE A 7 -3.21 4.72 14.39
N LYS A 8 -3.12 3.41 14.20
CA LYS A 8 -3.51 2.77 12.94
C LYS A 8 -4.98 2.98 12.62
N GLU A 9 -5.85 2.86 13.59
CA GLU A 9 -7.27 3.10 13.43
C GLU A 9 -7.54 4.54 13.02
N THR A 10 -6.82 5.50 13.60
CA THR A 10 -6.94 6.92 13.23
C THR A 10 -6.54 7.15 11.78
N ILE A 11 -5.44 6.55 11.33
CA ILE A 11 -5.00 6.63 9.94
C ILE A 11 -6.06 6.07 9.02
N GLN A 12 -6.60 4.90 9.34
CA GLN A 12 -7.63 4.26 8.54
C GLN A 12 -8.90 5.09 8.43
N GLN A 13 -9.34 5.67 9.55
CA GLN A 13 -10.52 6.54 9.54
C GLN A 13 -10.31 7.76 8.67
N ARG A 14 -9.15 8.38 8.76
CA ARG A 14 -8.83 9.54 7.95
C ARG A 14 -8.76 9.18 6.47
N ALA A 15 -8.13 8.07 6.13
CA ALA A 15 -8.02 7.61 4.76
C ALA A 15 -9.39 7.36 4.12
N ARG A 16 -10.35 6.85 4.90
CA ARG A 16 -11.70 6.59 4.37
C ARG A 16 -12.42 7.88 3.95
N ARG A 17 -12.11 9.00 4.58
CA ARG A 17 -12.82 10.26 4.38
C ARG A 17 -12.08 11.27 3.52
N ASP A 18 -10.78 11.11 3.36
CA ASP A 18 -9.93 12.12 2.76
C ASP A 18 -9.14 11.55 1.59
N GLY A 19 -9.59 11.85 0.38
CA GLY A 19 -8.94 11.37 -0.85
C GLY A 19 -7.53 11.88 -1.01
N ARG A 20 -7.26 13.13 -0.61
CA ARG A 20 -5.91 13.69 -0.67
C ARG A 20 -4.96 12.97 0.27
N PHE A 21 -5.47 12.58 1.44
CA PHE A 21 -4.69 11.80 2.38
C PHE A 21 -4.36 10.42 1.81
N ARG A 22 -5.34 9.75 1.17
CA ARG A 22 -5.10 8.46 0.52
C ARG A 22 -4.04 8.56 -0.58
N GLU A 23 -4.15 9.59 -1.42
CA GLU A 23 -3.17 9.81 -2.48
C GLU A 23 -1.77 10.03 -1.91
N ALA A 24 -1.65 10.85 -0.87
CA ALA A 24 -0.38 11.10 -0.20
C ALA A 24 0.21 9.83 0.41
N LEU A 25 -0.63 9.00 0.99
CA LEU A 25 -0.20 7.75 1.60
C LEU A 25 0.33 6.77 0.53
N LEU A 26 -0.38 6.64 -0.57
CA LEU A 26 0.06 5.80 -1.69
C LEU A 26 1.37 6.31 -2.28
N LYS A 27 1.49 7.63 -2.45
CA LYS A 27 2.71 8.27 -2.93
C LYS A 27 3.88 8.00 -1.97
N GLU A 28 3.64 8.11 -0.68
CA GLU A 28 4.67 7.85 0.33
C GLU A 28 5.21 6.43 0.25
N ALA A 29 4.33 5.45 0.04
CA ALA A 29 4.75 4.08 -0.14
C ALA A 29 5.69 3.93 -1.34
N VAL A 30 5.31 4.51 -2.47
CA VAL A 30 6.12 4.43 -3.70
C VAL A 30 7.43 5.20 -3.54
N ASP A 31 7.40 6.38 -2.93
CA ASP A 31 8.61 7.17 -2.67
C ASP A 31 9.61 6.38 -1.81
N ALA A 32 9.14 5.67 -0.78
CA ALA A 32 10.00 4.83 0.04
C ALA A 32 10.67 3.73 -0.79
N LEU A 33 9.91 3.12 -1.70
CA LEU A 33 10.45 2.08 -2.58
C LEU A 33 11.51 2.64 -3.52
N LEU A 34 11.27 3.81 -4.08
CA LEU A 34 12.23 4.47 -4.95
C LEU A 34 13.51 4.86 -4.20
N ALA A 35 13.41 5.15 -2.91
CA ALA A 35 14.54 5.43 -2.05
C ALA A 35 15.30 4.18 -1.60
N GLY A 36 14.82 3.00 -1.97
CA GLY A 36 15.43 1.74 -1.56
C GLY A 36 14.98 1.26 -0.18
N ASP A 37 14.03 1.95 0.44
CA ASP A 37 13.50 1.58 1.76
C ASP A 37 12.30 0.65 1.60
N LEU A 38 12.57 -0.59 1.29
CA LEU A 38 11.54 -1.60 1.05
C LEU A 38 10.65 -1.83 2.27
N ASP A 39 11.26 -1.84 3.45
CA ASP A 39 10.50 -2.12 4.69
C ASP A 39 9.45 -1.05 4.95
N THR A 40 9.83 0.22 4.87
CA THR A 40 8.87 1.32 5.02
C THR A 40 7.81 1.28 3.91
N GLY A 41 8.22 1.04 2.69
CA GLY A 41 7.29 0.94 1.55
C GLY A 41 6.24 -0.13 1.77
N LYS A 42 6.63 -1.30 2.26
CA LYS A 42 5.69 -2.39 2.54
C LYS A 42 4.73 -2.03 3.67
N ILE A 43 5.23 -1.42 4.73
CA ILE A 43 4.38 -1.02 5.88
C ILE A 43 3.32 -0.01 5.43
N VAL A 44 3.73 1.04 4.74
CA VAL A 44 2.81 2.08 4.28
C VAL A 44 1.80 1.52 3.29
N LEU A 45 2.23 0.65 2.40
CA LEU A 45 1.34 0.03 1.44
C LEU A 45 0.29 -0.87 2.12
N ARG A 46 0.70 -1.62 3.14
CA ARG A 46 -0.25 -2.42 3.94
C ARG A 46 -1.29 -1.54 4.60
N ASP A 47 -0.86 -0.44 5.21
CA ASP A 47 -1.78 0.50 5.86
C ASP A 47 -2.75 1.10 4.84
N TYR A 48 -2.27 1.43 3.64
CA TYR A 48 -3.12 1.92 2.57
C TYR A 48 -4.16 0.88 2.15
N ILE A 49 -3.74 -0.36 1.94
CA ILE A 49 -4.63 -1.44 1.53
C ILE A 49 -5.72 -1.67 2.59
N ASN A 50 -5.33 -1.74 3.86
CA ASN A 50 -6.27 -1.94 4.95
C ASN A 50 -7.28 -0.79 5.07
N ALA A 51 -6.86 0.42 4.73
CA ALA A 51 -7.72 1.60 4.82
C ALA A 51 -8.64 1.77 3.60
N THR A 52 -8.36 1.09 2.52
CA THR A 52 -9.07 1.28 1.24
C THR A 52 -9.75 0.00 0.77
N VAL A 53 -9.10 -0.72 -0.13
CA VAL A 53 -9.70 -1.88 -0.81
C VAL A 53 -9.81 -3.12 0.08
N GLY A 54 -8.90 -3.29 1.02
CA GLY A 54 -8.79 -4.50 1.82
C GLY A 54 -8.11 -5.64 1.08
N PHE A 55 -7.54 -6.58 1.85
CA PHE A 55 -6.78 -7.67 1.27
C PHE A 55 -7.64 -8.69 0.54
N GLU A 56 -8.91 -8.86 0.92
CA GLU A 56 -9.79 -9.80 0.24
C GLU A 56 -10.11 -9.37 -1.18
N LYS A 57 -10.50 -8.10 -1.35
CA LYS A 57 -10.78 -7.56 -2.68
C LYS A 57 -9.52 -7.51 -3.54
N LEU A 58 -8.41 -7.11 -2.93
CA LEU A 58 -7.13 -7.10 -3.63
C LEU A 58 -6.75 -8.51 -4.08
N GLY A 59 -6.95 -9.50 -3.24
CA GLY A 59 -6.70 -10.89 -3.57
C GLY A 59 -7.52 -11.36 -4.76
N SER A 60 -8.82 -11.04 -4.75
CA SER A 60 -9.71 -11.38 -5.86
C SER A 60 -9.25 -10.75 -7.16
N ALA A 61 -8.89 -9.47 -7.11
CA ALA A 61 -8.47 -8.73 -8.30
C ALA A 61 -7.14 -9.20 -8.88
N THR A 62 -6.23 -9.63 -8.02
CA THR A 62 -4.89 -10.07 -8.43
C THR A 62 -4.76 -11.60 -8.51
N LYS A 63 -5.84 -12.32 -8.25
CA LYS A 63 -5.88 -13.80 -8.24
C LYS A 63 -4.86 -14.40 -7.27
N ARG A 64 -4.76 -13.80 -6.09
CA ARG A 64 -3.91 -14.27 -4.99
C ARG A 64 -4.70 -14.38 -3.71
N SER A 65 -4.28 -15.27 -2.82
CA SER A 65 -4.95 -15.37 -1.52
C SER A 65 -4.59 -14.16 -0.65
N PRO A 66 -5.52 -13.71 0.21
CA PRO A 66 -5.21 -12.62 1.15
C PRO A 66 -4.00 -12.93 2.02
N LYS A 67 -3.87 -14.17 2.49
CA LYS A 67 -2.71 -14.59 3.28
C LYS A 67 -1.39 -14.44 2.52
N SER A 68 -1.39 -14.80 1.25
CA SER A 68 -0.20 -14.67 0.40
C SER A 68 0.19 -13.20 0.26
N LEU A 69 -0.78 -12.31 0.03
CA LEU A 69 -0.54 -10.87 -0.07
C LEU A 69 -0.01 -10.30 1.25
N MET A 70 -0.62 -10.66 2.36
CA MET A 70 -0.18 -10.19 3.67
C MET A 70 1.25 -10.64 3.97
N ARG A 71 1.59 -11.88 3.61
CA ARG A 71 2.94 -12.41 3.80
C ARG A 71 3.94 -11.68 2.91
N MET A 72 3.57 -11.44 1.66
CA MET A 72 4.41 -10.73 0.69
C MET A 72 4.78 -9.33 1.18
N LEU A 73 3.84 -8.62 1.80
CA LEU A 73 4.03 -7.28 2.31
C LEU A 73 4.41 -7.27 3.80
N GLY A 74 4.63 -8.42 4.40
CA GLY A 74 5.03 -8.54 5.80
C GLY A 74 6.53 -8.32 5.98
N PRO A 75 6.98 -8.29 7.26
CA PRO A 75 8.39 -8.00 7.58
C PRO A 75 9.39 -8.94 6.91
N ARG A 76 9.01 -10.20 6.73
CA ARG A 76 9.87 -11.21 6.10
C ARG A 76 9.57 -11.42 4.63
N GLY A 77 8.60 -10.69 4.09
CA GLY A 77 8.23 -10.83 2.71
C GLY A 77 9.25 -10.20 1.78
N ASN A 78 9.46 -10.84 0.64
CA ASN A 78 10.34 -10.33 -0.39
C ASN A 78 9.60 -10.45 -1.72
N PRO A 79 8.67 -9.53 -2.00
CA PRO A 79 7.86 -9.61 -3.20
C PRO A 79 8.70 -9.41 -4.47
N GLN A 80 8.39 -10.20 -5.48
CA GLN A 80 8.97 -9.97 -6.80
C GLN A 80 8.46 -8.64 -7.35
N ALA A 81 9.30 -7.93 -8.10
CA ALA A 81 8.95 -6.63 -8.66
C ALA A 81 7.64 -6.70 -9.47
N ARG A 82 7.47 -7.73 -10.26
CA ARG A 82 6.26 -7.93 -11.04
C ARG A 82 5.00 -7.91 -10.19
N ASN A 83 5.01 -8.69 -9.11
CA ASN A 83 3.87 -8.79 -8.21
C ASN A 83 3.61 -7.47 -7.50
N PHE A 84 4.68 -6.81 -7.09
CA PHE A 84 4.60 -5.54 -6.41
C PHE A 84 3.96 -4.47 -7.30
N PHE A 85 4.43 -4.36 -8.54
CA PHE A 85 3.90 -3.37 -9.47
C PHE A 85 2.48 -3.68 -9.92
N GLU A 86 2.08 -4.95 -10.00
CA GLU A 86 0.68 -5.30 -10.23
C GLU A 86 -0.23 -4.76 -9.14
N ILE A 87 0.21 -4.86 -7.87
CA ILE A 87 -0.54 -4.33 -6.74
C ILE A 87 -0.65 -2.82 -6.84
N VAL A 88 0.48 -2.13 -7.05
CA VAL A 88 0.50 -0.67 -7.15
C VAL A 88 -0.37 -0.18 -8.31
N ALA A 89 -0.29 -0.83 -9.46
CA ALA A 89 -1.09 -0.47 -10.63
C ALA A 89 -2.59 -0.60 -10.34
N TYR A 90 -2.99 -1.66 -9.67
CA TYR A 90 -4.38 -1.87 -9.30
C TYR A 90 -4.86 -0.79 -8.33
N LEU A 91 -4.05 -0.45 -7.33
CA LEU A 91 -4.39 0.55 -6.33
C LEU A 91 -4.53 1.94 -6.96
N GLN A 92 -3.65 2.30 -7.89
CA GLN A 92 -3.78 3.55 -8.64
C GLN A 92 -5.10 3.61 -9.40
N LYS A 93 -5.43 2.54 -10.08
CA LYS A 93 -6.68 2.46 -10.86
C LYS A 93 -7.89 2.62 -9.96
N LYS A 94 -7.90 1.99 -8.80
CA LYS A 94 -8.99 2.09 -7.84
C LYS A 94 -9.10 3.47 -7.22
N GLU A 95 -7.98 4.11 -6.95
CA GLU A 95 -7.96 5.48 -6.41
C GLU A 95 -8.28 6.53 -7.46
N GLY A 96 -8.19 6.16 -8.74
CA GLY A 96 -8.41 7.10 -9.82
C GLY A 96 -7.26 8.07 -10.04
N VAL A 97 -6.05 7.66 -9.67
CA VAL A 97 -4.86 8.50 -9.80
C VAL A 97 -3.78 7.76 -10.59
N ARG A 98 -2.82 8.51 -11.07
CA ARG A 98 -1.64 7.95 -11.71
C ARG A 98 -0.41 8.65 -11.14
N LEU A 99 0.40 7.89 -10.42
CA LEU A 99 1.64 8.40 -9.86
C LEU A 99 2.69 8.53 -10.95
N LYS A 100 3.45 9.60 -10.88
CA LYS A 100 4.55 9.85 -11.81
C LYS A 100 5.83 10.08 -11.03
N VAL A 101 6.93 9.58 -11.60
CA VAL A 101 8.26 9.84 -11.06
C VAL A 101 8.75 11.17 -11.62
N ARG A 102 9.32 11.99 -10.75
CA ARG A 102 9.92 13.26 -11.12
C ARG A 102 11.35 13.30 -10.60
N ALA A 103 12.27 13.52 -11.49
CA ALA A 103 13.66 13.74 -11.11
C ALA A 103 13.80 15.14 -10.48
N VAL A 104 14.55 15.21 -9.40
CA VAL A 104 14.81 16.47 -8.70
C VAL A 104 16.30 16.73 -8.58
#